data_468d01bc5d5c8336d2dcc720dabe1611
#
_entry.id   468d01bc5d5c8336d2dcc720dabe1611
#
_cell.length_a   1.000
_cell.length_b   1.000
_cell.length_c   1.000
_cell.angle_alpha   90.00
_cell.angle_beta   90.00
_cell.angle_gamma   90.00
#
_symmetry.space_group_name_H-M   'P 1'
#
loop_
_entity.id
_entity.type
_entity.pdbx_description
1 polymer ?
#
loop_
_entity_poly.entity_id
_entity_poly.type
_entity_poly.pdbx_seq_one_letter_code
_entity_poly.pdbx_strand_id
1 'polypeptide(L)'
;MSENLLEAIALSSDQFWLETCRDHNARLGRKEIVEAVRKRLQDLKLRQGLDFRPVSNSIEERVIESVRVYRELLKHKHGRNQAAGYTEREIRQYGPREALIRTIRRGKKTDGLKLLAQHDRLDCAYEKIAIDYSHDLPEDVVRIAQQTLANLDSGNP
;
A
#
# COMPACT_ATOMS: atom_id res chain seq x y z
N MET A 1 20.60 -14.27 -14.76
CA MET A 1 19.61 -15.30 -14.44
C MET A 1 18.65 -14.89 -13.34
N SER A 2 19.14 -14.29 -12.24
CA SER A 2 18.29 -13.83 -11.15
C SER A 2 17.31 -12.72 -11.57
N GLU A 3 17.76 -11.80 -12.43
CA GLU A 3 16.93 -10.69 -12.89
C GLU A 3 15.70 -11.17 -13.69
N ASN A 4 15.88 -12.16 -14.55
CA ASN A 4 14.76 -12.71 -15.32
C ASN A 4 13.73 -13.41 -14.42
N LEU A 5 14.22 -14.09 -13.38
CA LEU A 5 13.34 -14.76 -12.44
C LEU A 5 12.58 -13.74 -11.59
N LEU A 6 13.24 -12.67 -11.11
CA LEU A 6 12.61 -11.61 -10.36
C LEU A 6 11.52 -10.90 -11.17
N GLU A 7 11.79 -10.65 -12.45
CA GLU A 7 10.81 -10.07 -13.36
C GLU A 7 9.62 -11.00 -13.56
N ALA A 8 9.86 -12.29 -13.77
CA ALA A 8 8.79 -13.28 -13.92
C ALA A 8 7.91 -13.34 -12.67
N ILE A 9 8.52 -13.27 -11.49
CA ILE A 9 7.79 -13.23 -10.21
C ILE A 9 6.90 -11.98 -10.14
N ALA A 10 7.45 -10.82 -10.49
CA ALA A 10 6.72 -9.56 -10.42
C ALA A 10 5.51 -9.50 -11.35
N LEU A 11 5.55 -10.22 -12.46
CA LEU A 11 4.49 -10.22 -13.47
C LEU A 11 3.51 -11.38 -13.31
N SER A 12 3.84 -12.41 -12.53
CA SER A 12 3.00 -13.61 -12.42
C SER A 12 1.73 -13.37 -11.62
N SER A 13 0.63 -13.95 -12.09
CA SER A 13 -0.62 -14.05 -11.34
C SER A 13 -0.92 -15.49 -10.91
N ASP A 14 -0.02 -16.42 -11.20
CA ASP A 14 -0.17 -17.83 -10.88
C ASP A 14 0.28 -18.10 -9.44
N GLN A 15 -0.68 -18.17 -8.54
CA GLN A 15 -0.42 -18.38 -7.12
C GLN A 15 0.32 -19.70 -6.86
N PHE A 16 -0.08 -20.76 -7.54
CA PHE A 16 0.56 -22.08 -7.37
C PHE A 16 2.02 -22.04 -7.79
N TRP A 17 2.32 -21.45 -8.95
CA TRP A 17 3.69 -21.30 -9.41
C TRP A 17 4.53 -20.46 -8.43
N LEU A 18 3.97 -19.36 -7.94
CA LEU A 18 4.66 -18.49 -6.99
C LEU A 18 4.98 -19.23 -5.68
N GLU A 19 4.04 -19.96 -5.13
CA GLU A 19 4.26 -20.74 -3.91
C GLU A 19 5.32 -21.81 -4.11
N THR A 20 5.28 -22.53 -5.25
CA THR A 20 6.28 -23.52 -5.60
C THR A 20 7.67 -22.88 -5.73
N CYS A 21 7.76 -21.74 -6.37
CA CYS A 21 8.98 -20.97 -6.53
C CYS A 21 9.55 -20.55 -5.16
N ARG A 22 8.69 -20.05 -4.27
CA ARG A 22 9.08 -19.69 -2.91
C ARG A 22 9.69 -20.88 -2.16
N ASP A 23 8.99 -22.00 -2.15
CA ASP A 23 9.40 -23.17 -1.36
C ASP A 23 10.71 -23.75 -1.89
N HIS A 24 10.86 -23.82 -3.20
CA HIS A 24 12.08 -24.29 -3.84
C HIS A 24 13.28 -23.40 -3.48
N ASN A 25 13.11 -22.10 -3.60
CA ASN A 25 14.20 -21.15 -3.35
C ASN A 25 14.50 -20.97 -1.86
N ALA A 26 13.51 -21.21 -0.98
CA ALA A 26 13.74 -21.24 0.46
C ALA A 26 14.68 -22.39 0.84
N ARG A 27 14.51 -23.55 0.23
CA ARG A 27 15.40 -24.71 0.45
C ARG A 27 16.82 -24.44 -0.03
N LEU A 28 16.98 -23.59 -1.05
CA LEU A 28 18.30 -23.22 -1.60
C LEU A 28 18.92 -22.02 -0.88
N GLY A 29 18.23 -21.44 0.13
CA GLY A 29 18.72 -20.28 0.87
C GLY A 29 18.70 -18.97 0.10
N ARG A 30 17.95 -18.89 -0.99
CA ARG A 30 17.88 -17.68 -1.85
C ARG A 30 16.87 -16.68 -1.31
N LYS A 31 17.27 -15.95 -0.28
CA LYS A 31 16.39 -15.04 0.47
C LYS A 31 15.75 -13.95 -0.40
N GLU A 32 16.52 -13.40 -1.34
CA GLU A 32 16.03 -12.34 -2.23
C GLU A 32 14.82 -12.81 -3.07
N ILE A 33 14.91 -14.02 -3.61
CA ILE A 33 13.85 -14.60 -4.42
C ILE A 33 12.62 -14.90 -3.54
N VAL A 34 12.85 -15.49 -2.37
CA VAL A 34 11.76 -15.78 -1.41
C VAL A 34 11.01 -14.50 -1.04
N GLU A 35 11.73 -13.41 -0.77
CA GLU A 35 11.11 -12.14 -0.42
C GLU A 35 10.33 -11.54 -1.58
N ALA A 36 10.86 -11.62 -2.80
CA ALA A 36 10.16 -11.15 -4.00
C ALA A 36 8.85 -11.91 -4.21
N VAL A 37 8.86 -13.23 -4.01
CA VAL A 37 7.66 -14.05 -4.13
C VAL A 37 6.63 -13.67 -3.06
N ARG A 38 7.08 -13.50 -1.82
CA ARG A 38 6.19 -13.09 -0.72
C ARG A 38 5.49 -11.77 -1.02
N LYS A 39 6.22 -10.79 -1.53
CA LYS A 39 5.66 -9.50 -1.92
C LYS A 39 4.61 -9.65 -3.01
N ARG A 40 4.89 -10.46 -4.01
CA ARG A 40 3.95 -10.67 -5.11
C ARG A 40 2.69 -11.39 -4.64
N LEU A 41 2.83 -12.43 -3.83
CA LEU A 41 1.67 -13.16 -3.26
C LEU A 41 0.81 -12.24 -2.41
N GLN A 42 1.44 -11.39 -1.61
CA GLN A 42 0.75 -10.42 -0.76
C GLN A 42 -0.02 -9.40 -1.59
N ASP A 43 0.59 -8.89 -2.66
CA ASP A 43 -0.05 -7.96 -3.59
C ASP A 43 -1.27 -8.59 -4.27
N LEU A 44 -1.12 -9.83 -4.75
CA LEU A 44 -2.21 -10.56 -5.39
C LEU A 44 -3.37 -10.81 -4.41
N LYS A 45 -3.05 -11.19 -3.18
CA LYS A 45 -4.05 -11.41 -2.14
C LYS A 45 -4.81 -10.12 -1.84
N LEU A 46 -4.10 -9.01 -1.73
CA LEU A 46 -4.72 -7.71 -1.49
C LEU A 46 -5.68 -7.35 -2.62
N ARG A 47 -5.24 -7.49 -3.87
CA ARG A 47 -6.06 -7.17 -5.05
C ARG A 47 -7.29 -8.07 -5.15
N GLN A 48 -7.14 -9.38 -4.90
CA GLN A 48 -8.26 -10.33 -4.89
C GLN A 48 -9.25 -10.02 -3.77
N GLY A 49 -8.72 -9.74 -2.57
CA GLY A 49 -9.56 -9.43 -1.41
C GLY A 49 -10.38 -8.16 -1.58
N LEU A 50 -9.94 -7.25 -2.45
CA LEU A 50 -10.63 -6.01 -2.73
C LEU A 50 -11.65 -6.12 -3.86
N ASP A 51 -11.65 -7.22 -4.60
CA ASP A 51 -12.49 -7.41 -5.80
C ASP A 51 -12.38 -6.19 -6.73
N PHE A 52 -11.15 -5.79 -7.03
CA PHE A 52 -10.85 -4.53 -7.66
C PHE A 52 -9.64 -4.66 -8.57
N ARG A 53 -9.73 -4.05 -9.76
CA ARG A 53 -8.64 -3.99 -10.73
C ARG A 53 -8.26 -2.53 -11.00
N PRO A 54 -7.17 -2.04 -10.40
CA PRO A 54 -6.77 -0.65 -10.61
C PRO A 54 -6.30 -0.37 -12.03
N VAL A 55 -6.55 0.83 -12.48
CA VAL A 55 -5.99 1.34 -13.73
C VAL A 55 -4.62 1.95 -13.42
N SER A 56 -3.64 1.71 -14.29
CA SER A 56 -2.28 2.22 -14.10
C SER A 56 -2.27 3.75 -13.93
N ASN A 57 -1.51 4.24 -12.97
CA ASN A 57 -1.38 5.65 -12.60
C ASN A 57 -2.71 6.30 -12.19
N SER A 58 -3.63 5.51 -11.64
CA SER A 58 -4.91 6.02 -11.13
C SER A 58 -4.85 6.25 -9.62
N ILE A 59 -5.83 6.98 -9.09
CA ILE A 59 -6.03 7.13 -7.65
C ILE A 59 -6.15 5.74 -7.01
N GLU A 60 -6.93 4.86 -7.62
CA GLU A 60 -7.20 3.51 -7.14
C GLU A 60 -5.91 2.71 -6.99
N GLU A 61 -5.05 2.76 -8.00
CA GLU A 61 -3.76 2.06 -7.97
C GLU A 61 -2.84 2.63 -6.89
N ARG A 62 -2.81 3.95 -6.73
CA ARG A 62 -1.98 4.58 -5.71
C ARG A 62 -2.48 4.26 -4.29
N VAL A 63 -3.78 4.14 -4.09
CA VAL A 63 -4.34 3.72 -2.80
C VAL A 63 -3.91 2.29 -2.47
N ILE A 64 -3.99 1.38 -3.43
CA ILE A 64 -3.53 0.00 -3.25
C ILE A 64 -2.03 -0.04 -2.92
N GLU A 65 -1.23 0.74 -3.63
CA GLU A 65 0.20 0.85 -3.37
C GLU A 65 0.50 1.40 -1.96
N SER A 66 -0.26 2.39 -1.54
CA SER A 66 -0.16 2.96 -0.19
C SER A 66 -0.38 1.89 0.89
N VAL A 67 -1.42 1.08 0.72
CA VAL A 67 -1.73 0.01 1.68
C VAL A 67 -0.62 -1.04 1.68
N ARG A 68 -0.07 -1.39 0.52
CA ARG A 68 1.03 -2.33 0.41
C ARG A 68 2.27 -1.83 1.16
N VAL A 69 2.64 -0.58 0.96
CA VAL A 69 3.79 0.03 1.65
C VAL A 69 3.54 0.07 3.16
N TYR A 70 2.34 0.46 3.59
CA TYR A 70 1.97 0.50 5.00
C TYR A 70 2.10 -0.88 5.65
N ARG A 71 1.64 -1.93 4.99
CA ARG A 71 1.77 -3.31 5.49
C ARG A 71 3.23 -3.72 5.63
N GLU A 72 4.07 -3.36 4.67
CA GLU A 72 5.52 -3.64 4.74
C GLU A 72 6.16 -2.93 5.94
N LEU A 73 5.78 -1.68 6.19
CA LEU A 73 6.29 -0.92 7.34
C LEU A 73 5.80 -1.49 8.66
N LEU A 74 4.55 -1.94 8.74
CA LEU A 74 4.02 -2.62 9.92
C LEU A 74 4.78 -3.92 10.20
N LYS A 75 5.08 -4.69 9.17
CA LYS A 75 5.87 -5.91 9.28
C LYS A 75 7.25 -5.59 9.84
N HIS A 76 7.90 -4.54 9.34
CA HIS A 76 9.20 -4.12 9.83
C HIS A 76 9.15 -3.69 11.30
N LYS A 77 8.14 -2.91 11.67
CA LYS A 77 7.95 -2.42 13.04
C LYS A 77 7.72 -3.54 14.04
N HIS A 78 6.91 -4.54 13.69
CA HIS A 78 6.49 -5.60 14.60
C HIS A 78 7.27 -6.92 14.42
N GLY A 79 8.13 -7.01 13.41
CA GLY A 79 8.91 -8.22 13.11
C GLY A 79 8.08 -9.39 12.60
N ARG A 80 6.82 -9.16 12.23
CA ARG A 80 5.90 -10.19 11.74
C ARG A 80 4.88 -9.58 10.80
N ASN A 81 4.23 -10.42 9.99
CA ASN A 81 3.14 -9.96 9.14
C ASN A 81 1.98 -9.45 10.00
N GLN A 82 1.55 -8.23 9.69
CA GLN A 82 0.41 -7.62 10.35
C GLN A 82 -0.47 -6.98 9.29
N ALA A 83 -1.75 -7.34 9.28
CA ALA A 83 -2.70 -6.80 8.32
C ALA A 83 -3.09 -5.37 8.70
N ALA A 84 -3.30 -4.52 7.69
CA ALA A 84 -3.90 -3.21 7.86
C ALA A 84 -5.44 -3.39 7.82
N GLY A 85 -5.97 -4.10 8.81
CA GLY A 85 -7.32 -4.66 8.79
C GLY A 85 -8.43 -3.64 8.59
N TYR A 86 -8.35 -2.50 9.29
CA TYR A 86 -9.36 -1.44 9.17
C TYR A 86 -9.34 -0.81 7.77
N THR A 87 -8.16 -0.46 7.31
CA THR A 87 -7.97 0.16 5.98
C THR A 87 -8.43 -0.78 4.87
N GLU A 88 -8.04 -2.05 4.94
CA GLU A 88 -8.43 -3.05 3.94
C GLU A 88 -9.93 -3.27 3.92
N ARG A 89 -10.59 -3.32 5.08
CA ARG A 89 -12.04 -3.47 5.17
C ARG A 89 -12.76 -2.28 4.55
N GLU A 90 -12.28 -1.08 4.78
CA GLU A 90 -12.87 0.14 4.23
C GLU A 90 -12.76 0.15 2.70
N ILE A 91 -11.61 -0.27 2.16
CA ILE A 91 -11.43 -0.37 0.71
C ILE A 91 -12.36 -1.42 0.11
N ARG A 92 -12.54 -2.57 0.77
CA ARG A 92 -13.46 -3.61 0.29
C ARG A 92 -14.91 -3.14 0.31
N GLN A 93 -15.28 -2.37 1.32
CA GLN A 93 -16.66 -1.93 1.50
C GLN A 93 -17.03 -0.78 0.55
N TYR A 94 -16.15 0.19 0.36
CA TYR A 94 -16.45 1.44 -0.33
C TYR A 94 -15.67 1.65 -1.63
N GLY A 95 -14.66 0.84 -1.89
CA GLY A 95 -13.73 1.05 -2.99
C GLY A 95 -12.56 1.96 -2.59
N PRO A 96 -11.44 1.93 -3.35
CA PRO A 96 -10.23 2.65 -2.97
C PRO A 96 -10.41 4.17 -2.90
N ARG A 97 -11.06 4.77 -3.89
CA ARG A 97 -11.27 6.22 -3.96
C ARG A 97 -12.10 6.72 -2.78
N GLU A 98 -13.23 6.08 -2.52
CA GLU A 98 -14.12 6.46 -1.43
C GLU A 98 -13.46 6.21 -0.06
N ALA A 99 -12.68 5.15 0.07
CA ALA A 99 -11.93 4.88 1.30
C ALA A 99 -10.93 6.00 1.58
N LEU A 100 -10.23 6.48 0.55
CA LEU A 100 -9.31 7.61 0.66
C LEU A 100 -10.06 8.87 1.11
N ILE A 101 -11.18 9.18 0.48
CA ILE A 101 -12.00 10.36 0.79
C ILE A 101 -12.46 10.32 2.25
N ARG A 102 -12.99 9.19 2.69
CA ARG A 102 -13.48 9.02 4.06
C ARG A 102 -12.38 9.18 5.10
N THR A 103 -11.22 8.59 4.82
CA THR A 103 -10.07 8.67 5.72
C THR A 103 -9.60 10.12 5.88
N ILE A 104 -9.48 10.84 4.78
CA ILE A 104 -9.03 12.24 4.81
C ILE A 104 -10.06 13.13 5.52
N ARG A 105 -11.36 12.92 5.28
CA ARG A 105 -12.42 13.72 5.89
C ARG A 105 -12.47 13.60 7.41
N ARG A 106 -11.95 12.52 7.99
CA ARG A 106 -11.82 12.41 9.44
C ARG A 106 -10.87 13.45 10.02
N GLY A 107 -9.96 13.99 9.22
CA GLY A 107 -9.09 15.11 9.59
C GLY A 107 -8.08 14.79 10.68
N LYS A 108 -7.85 13.53 11.00
CA LYS A 108 -6.94 13.11 12.06
C LYS A 108 -5.65 12.54 11.48
N LYS A 109 -4.54 12.77 12.18
CA LYS A 109 -3.30 12.07 11.87
C LYS A 109 -3.47 10.60 12.22
N THR A 110 -3.54 9.76 11.20
CA THR A 110 -3.68 8.32 11.40
C THR A 110 -2.32 7.71 11.79
N ASP A 111 -2.37 6.53 12.41
CA ASP A 111 -1.14 5.78 12.70
C ASP A 111 -0.38 5.44 11.42
N GLY A 112 -1.11 5.18 10.33
CA GLY A 112 -0.52 4.95 9.02
C GLY A 112 0.27 6.16 8.52
N LEU A 113 -0.30 7.35 8.62
CA LEU A 113 0.36 8.58 8.22
C LEU A 113 1.64 8.82 9.03
N LYS A 114 1.56 8.64 10.34
CA LYS A 114 2.72 8.79 11.23
C LYS A 114 3.83 7.80 10.87
N LEU A 115 3.47 6.56 10.60
CA LEU A 115 4.44 5.52 10.24
C LEU A 115 5.11 5.82 8.89
N LEU A 116 4.35 6.27 7.90
CA LEU A 116 4.89 6.68 6.60
C LEU A 116 5.86 7.85 6.76
N ALA A 117 5.52 8.83 7.60
CA ALA A 117 6.39 9.98 7.87
C ALA A 117 7.71 9.55 8.53
N GLN A 118 7.65 8.62 9.48
CA GLN A 118 8.84 8.10 10.17
C GLN A 118 9.81 7.40 9.22
N HIS A 119 9.32 6.83 8.13
CA HIS A 119 10.12 6.10 7.15
C HIS A 119 10.38 6.90 5.87
N ASP A 120 10.09 8.20 5.90
CA ASP A 120 10.28 9.10 4.75
C ASP A 120 9.52 8.61 3.51
N ARG A 121 8.29 8.12 3.72
CA ARG A 121 7.42 7.60 2.67
C ARG A 121 6.09 8.34 2.60
N LEU A 122 6.12 9.66 2.83
CA LEU A 122 4.94 10.50 2.68
C LEU A 122 4.43 10.54 1.23
N ASP A 123 5.26 10.14 0.26
CA ASP A 123 4.85 9.96 -1.13
C ASP A 123 3.70 8.96 -1.27
N CYS A 124 3.58 8.01 -0.34
CA CYS A 124 2.53 7.00 -0.33
C CYS A 124 1.33 7.37 0.53
N ALA A 125 1.34 8.51 1.21
CA ALA A 125 0.24 8.93 2.07
C ALA A 125 -1.00 9.26 1.26
N TYR A 126 -2.18 8.97 1.80
CA TYR A 126 -3.46 9.32 1.19
C TYR A 126 -3.55 10.83 0.91
N GLU A 127 -3.05 11.64 1.84
CA GLU A 127 -3.04 13.09 1.72
C GLU A 127 -2.24 13.56 0.51
N LYS A 128 -1.10 12.92 0.24
CA LYS A 128 -0.29 13.23 -0.93
C LYS A 128 -0.99 12.80 -2.22
N ILE A 129 -1.64 11.65 -2.22
CA ILE A 129 -2.44 11.19 -3.35
C ILE A 129 -3.55 12.20 -3.67
N ALA A 130 -4.23 12.69 -2.64
CA ALA A 130 -5.30 13.68 -2.81
C ALA A 130 -4.78 14.98 -3.44
N ILE A 131 -3.61 15.43 -3.04
CA ILE A 131 -2.99 16.65 -3.61
C ILE A 131 -2.62 16.42 -5.07
N ASP A 132 -2.02 15.28 -5.40
CA ASP A 132 -1.60 14.96 -6.76
C ASP A 132 -2.79 14.80 -7.72
N TYR A 133 -3.95 14.40 -7.21
CA TYR A 133 -5.19 14.21 -7.99
C TYR A 133 -6.27 15.22 -7.60
N SER A 134 -5.86 16.43 -7.25
CA SER A 134 -6.77 17.46 -6.72
C SER A 134 -7.93 17.79 -7.64
N HIS A 135 -7.75 17.65 -8.95
CA HIS A 135 -8.81 17.94 -9.91
C HIS A 135 -9.91 16.88 -9.95
N ASP A 136 -9.63 15.69 -9.43
CA ASP A 136 -10.55 14.55 -9.45
C ASP A 136 -11.26 14.31 -8.11
N LEU A 137 -10.98 15.14 -7.11
CA LEU A 137 -11.49 14.97 -5.75
C LEU A 137 -12.22 16.21 -5.26
N PRO A 138 -13.14 16.05 -4.28
CA PRO A 138 -13.82 17.21 -3.67
C PRO A 138 -12.85 18.20 -3.06
N GLU A 139 -13.15 19.49 -3.15
CA GLU A 139 -12.29 20.56 -2.65
C GLU A 139 -12.01 20.46 -1.15
N ASP A 140 -12.99 20.06 -0.35
CA ASP A 140 -12.83 19.90 1.08
C ASP A 140 -11.81 18.81 1.42
N VAL A 141 -11.79 17.71 0.67
CA VAL A 141 -10.85 16.61 0.83
C VAL A 141 -9.42 17.11 0.57
N VAL A 142 -9.22 17.82 -0.54
CA VAL A 142 -7.91 18.36 -0.90
C VAL A 142 -7.42 19.34 0.16
N ARG A 143 -8.29 20.23 0.64
CA ARG A 143 -7.96 21.21 1.67
C ARG A 143 -7.55 20.55 2.98
N ILE A 144 -8.31 19.55 3.43
CA ILE A 144 -8.00 18.81 4.65
C ILE A 144 -6.66 18.09 4.50
N ALA A 145 -6.42 17.48 3.35
CA ALA A 145 -5.14 16.81 3.07
C ALA A 145 -3.96 17.78 3.17
N GLN A 146 -4.08 18.95 2.58
CA GLN A 146 -3.05 19.98 2.65
C GLN A 146 -2.79 20.42 4.08
N GLN A 147 -3.84 20.64 4.87
CA GLN A 147 -3.73 21.04 6.27
C GLN A 147 -3.08 19.95 7.11
N THR A 148 -3.44 18.70 6.90
CA THR A 148 -2.88 17.56 7.64
C THR A 148 -1.38 17.44 7.40
N LEU A 149 -0.93 17.56 6.15
CA LEU A 149 0.50 17.52 5.83
C LEU A 149 1.25 18.73 6.37
N ALA A 150 0.66 19.91 6.31
CA ALA A 150 1.26 21.11 6.87
C ALA A 150 1.45 20.99 8.40
N ASN A 151 0.49 20.40 9.09
CA ASN A 151 0.59 20.16 10.53
C ASN A 151 1.67 19.14 10.90
N LEU A 152 1.97 18.19 10.02
CA LEU A 152 3.10 17.28 10.22
C LEU A 152 4.43 18.05 10.14
N ASP A 153 4.57 18.92 9.14
CA ASP A 153 5.78 19.70 8.93
C ASP A 153 6.04 20.66 10.09
N SER A 154 4.98 21.18 10.72
CA SER A 154 5.10 22.09 11.86
C SER A 154 5.42 21.39 13.17
N GLY A 155 5.47 20.05 13.20
CA GLY A 155 5.79 19.28 14.39
C GLY A 155 4.69 19.26 15.45
N ASN A 156 3.50 19.70 15.14
CA ASN A 156 2.36 19.63 16.06
C ASN A 156 1.87 18.19 16.17
N PRO A 157 1.76 17.66 17.41
CA PRO A 157 1.28 16.29 17.62
C PRO A 157 -0.20 16.11 17.29
#